data_5a8b297a8fdeb54421210313e4d007e1
#
_entry.id   5a8b297a8fdeb54421210313e4d007e1
#
_cell.length_a   1.000
_cell.length_b   1.000
_cell.length_c   1.000
_cell.angle_alpha   90.00
_cell.angle_beta   90.00
_cell.angle_gamma   90.00
#
_symmetry.space_group_name_H-M   'P 1'
#
loop_
_entity.id
_entity.type
_entity.pdbx_description
1 polymer ?
#
loop_
_entity_poly.entity_id
_entity_poly.type
_entity_poly.pdbx_seq_one_letter_code
_entity_poly.pdbx_strand_id
1 'polypeptide(L)'
;MDIKIDRTTALVFDLDDTLYNEIEYLKSAYWYICSELTEKDTEILYNHVFSIYRNGDNPFLYLAEKYDVSIDHLIFQYRNHFPTIKPFPGVLELLQGIKKRQGKIGIVTDGRTVTQSNKLKALGIWNLIDCCIISESVGTEKPSKRNFKLIEKDLKVSKYYYFGDNFKKDFITPAYLGWHTVGLIDNGLNIHPNSCYNALNSPESLIRSFNEISVV
;
A
#
# COMPACT_ATOMS: atom_id res chain seq x y z
N MET A 1 -2.06 -21.40 3.93
CA MET A 1 -1.56 -21.02 5.26
C MET A 1 -2.72 -20.80 6.19
N ASP A 2 -2.81 -21.55 7.32
CA ASP A 2 -3.90 -21.38 8.27
C ASP A 2 -3.48 -20.47 9.41
N ILE A 3 -4.27 -19.42 9.65
CA ILE A 3 -4.03 -18.46 10.73
C ILE A 3 -5.20 -18.51 11.70
N LYS A 4 -4.91 -18.92 12.96
CA LYS A 4 -5.91 -18.89 14.01
C LYS A 4 -6.16 -17.45 14.45
N ILE A 5 -7.40 -17.00 14.29
CA ILE A 5 -7.84 -15.65 14.62
C ILE A 5 -8.78 -15.66 15.82
N ASP A 6 -8.48 -14.81 16.77
CA ASP A 6 -9.31 -14.51 17.93
C ASP A 6 -9.09 -13.06 18.38
N ARG A 7 -9.69 -12.67 19.52
CA ARG A 7 -9.58 -11.30 20.08
C ARG A 7 -8.16 -10.88 20.47
N THR A 8 -7.23 -11.82 20.53
CA THR A 8 -5.83 -11.60 20.91
C THR A 8 -4.90 -11.55 19.71
N THR A 9 -5.45 -11.59 18.50
CA THR A 9 -4.69 -11.67 17.24
C THR A 9 -4.94 -10.43 16.36
N ALA A 10 -3.88 -9.82 15.85
CA ALA A 10 -3.94 -8.77 14.84
C ALA A 10 -3.20 -9.17 13.57
N LEU A 11 -3.80 -8.90 12.43
CA LEU A 11 -3.13 -8.90 11.14
C LEU A 11 -2.87 -7.46 10.72
N VAL A 12 -1.62 -7.13 10.47
CA VAL A 12 -1.15 -5.80 10.10
C VAL A 12 -0.57 -5.85 8.69
N PHE A 13 -0.95 -4.89 7.86
CA PHE A 13 -0.60 -4.90 6.44
C PHE A 13 0.14 -3.61 6.07
N ASP A 14 1.11 -3.72 5.18
CA ASP A 14 1.44 -2.62 4.28
C ASP A 14 0.29 -2.38 3.30
N LEU A 15 0.34 -1.31 2.54
CA LEU A 15 -0.73 -0.94 1.60
C LEU A 15 -0.29 -1.13 0.14
N ASP A 16 0.70 -0.35 -0.29
CA ASP A 16 1.13 -0.29 -1.68
C ASP A 16 1.88 -1.57 -2.07
N ASP A 17 1.55 -2.13 -3.24
CA ASP A 17 2.06 -3.42 -3.74
C ASP A 17 1.83 -4.63 -2.80
N THR A 18 1.09 -4.41 -1.69
CA THR A 18 0.68 -5.45 -0.75
C THR A 18 -0.82 -5.75 -0.82
N LEU A 19 -1.69 -4.75 -0.72
CA LEU A 19 -3.14 -4.95 -0.80
C LEU A 19 -3.72 -4.71 -2.20
N TYR A 20 -2.98 -4.04 -3.05
CA TYR A 20 -3.28 -3.76 -4.46
C TYR A 20 -1.97 -3.39 -5.18
N ASN A 21 -1.92 -3.34 -6.53
CA ASN A 21 -0.73 -2.85 -7.25
C ASN A 21 -0.65 -1.32 -7.21
N GLU A 22 0.44 -0.76 -6.69
CA GLU A 22 0.65 0.70 -6.61
C GLU A 22 0.61 1.37 -7.99
N ILE A 23 1.04 0.66 -9.04
CA ILE A 23 0.95 1.14 -10.42
C ILE A 23 -0.47 1.52 -10.84
N GLU A 24 -1.51 0.91 -10.26
CA GLU A 24 -2.90 1.24 -10.56
C GLU A 24 -3.31 2.60 -9.97
N TYR A 25 -2.76 2.99 -8.80
CA TYR A 25 -2.92 4.35 -8.29
C TYR A 25 -2.30 5.36 -9.25
N LEU A 26 -1.08 5.12 -9.69
CA LEU A 26 -0.34 5.99 -10.60
C LEU A 26 -1.09 6.16 -11.92
N LYS A 27 -1.58 5.07 -12.53
CA LYS A 27 -2.41 5.10 -13.73
C LYS A 27 -3.67 5.95 -13.54
N SER A 28 -4.40 5.72 -12.44
CA SER A 28 -5.61 6.47 -12.10
C SER A 28 -5.34 7.96 -11.94
N ALA A 29 -4.25 8.33 -11.24
CA ALA A 29 -3.89 9.72 -11.02
C ALA A 29 -3.44 10.43 -12.30
N TYR A 30 -2.63 9.76 -13.14
CA TYR A 30 -2.23 10.34 -14.43
C TYR A 30 -3.41 10.49 -15.39
N TRP A 31 -4.31 9.50 -15.41
CA TRP A 31 -5.54 9.63 -16.20
C TRP A 31 -6.36 10.85 -15.77
N TYR A 32 -6.57 11.02 -14.47
CA TYR A 32 -7.27 12.16 -13.91
C TYR A 32 -6.61 13.48 -14.30
N ILE A 33 -5.30 13.63 -14.09
CA ILE A 33 -4.57 14.85 -14.45
C ILE A 33 -4.68 15.15 -15.96
N CYS A 34 -4.54 14.13 -16.80
CA CYS A 34 -4.66 14.30 -18.25
C CYS A 34 -6.08 14.74 -18.66
N SER A 35 -7.13 14.22 -18.01
CA SER A 35 -8.51 14.60 -18.29
C SER A 35 -8.84 16.04 -17.87
N GLU A 36 -8.19 16.55 -16.83
CA GLU A 36 -8.31 17.96 -16.43
C GLU A 36 -7.60 18.92 -17.40
N LEU A 37 -6.54 18.46 -18.07
CA LEU A 37 -5.74 19.27 -18.99
C LEU A 37 -6.30 19.30 -20.43
N THR A 38 -6.98 18.23 -20.86
CA THR A 38 -7.56 18.16 -22.22
C THR A 38 -8.73 17.16 -22.28
N GLU A 39 -9.86 17.59 -22.85
CA GLU A 39 -11.03 16.72 -23.03
C GLU A 39 -10.91 15.83 -24.29
N LYS A 40 -10.35 16.37 -25.37
CA LYS A 40 -10.36 15.71 -26.69
C LYS A 40 -9.27 14.64 -26.84
N ASP A 41 -8.10 14.87 -26.24
CA ASP A 41 -6.91 14.06 -26.46
C ASP A 41 -6.43 13.36 -25.18
N THR A 42 -7.32 13.17 -24.19
CA THR A 42 -7.00 12.61 -22.87
C THR A 42 -6.25 11.28 -22.99
N GLU A 43 -6.73 10.36 -23.81
CA GLU A 43 -6.11 9.03 -23.98
C GLU A 43 -4.72 9.11 -24.60
N ILE A 44 -4.56 9.95 -25.61
CA ILE A 44 -3.26 10.16 -26.29
C ILE A 44 -2.27 10.77 -25.30
N LEU A 45 -2.71 11.80 -24.57
CA LEU A 45 -1.88 12.46 -23.57
C LEU A 45 -1.49 11.49 -22.44
N TYR A 46 -2.46 10.74 -21.92
CA TYR A 46 -2.21 9.74 -20.88
C TYR A 46 -1.19 8.68 -21.31
N ASN A 47 -1.34 8.12 -22.51
CA ASN A 47 -0.41 7.14 -23.04
C ASN A 47 1.02 7.69 -23.16
N HIS A 48 1.14 8.96 -23.58
CA HIS A 48 2.43 9.62 -23.65
C HIS A 48 3.04 9.87 -22.26
N VAL A 49 2.26 10.41 -21.33
CA VAL A 49 2.65 10.63 -19.91
C VAL A 49 3.09 9.33 -19.25
N PHE A 50 2.34 8.24 -19.46
CA PHE A 50 2.68 6.94 -18.90
C PHE A 50 3.96 6.36 -19.53
N SER A 51 4.20 6.63 -20.84
CA SER A 51 5.47 6.26 -21.51
C SER A 51 6.66 7.00 -20.91
N ILE A 52 6.54 8.31 -20.65
CA ILE A 52 7.57 9.12 -19.97
C ILE A 52 7.92 8.50 -18.62
N TYR A 53 6.90 8.19 -17.80
CA TYR A 53 7.11 7.51 -16.51
C TYR A 53 7.84 6.17 -16.65
N ARG A 54 7.44 5.34 -17.62
CA ARG A 54 8.05 4.01 -17.86
C ARG A 54 9.51 4.11 -18.30
N ASN A 55 9.90 5.20 -18.95
CA ASN A 55 11.29 5.49 -19.31
C ASN A 55 12.13 6.02 -18.14
N GLY A 56 11.52 6.27 -16.97
CA GLY A 56 12.20 6.82 -15.80
C GLY A 56 12.29 8.34 -15.77
N ASP A 57 11.66 9.03 -16.72
CA ASP A 57 11.59 10.48 -16.79
C ASP A 57 10.43 11.03 -15.91
N ASN A 58 10.45 12.34 -15.65
CA ASN A 58 9.43 12.99 -14.84
C ASN A 58 8.26 13.53 -15.68
N PRO A 59 7.07 12.89 -15.65
CA PRO A 59 5.91 13.33 -16.43
C PRO A 59 5.39 14.71 -16.07
N PHE A 60 5.57 15.16 -14.81
CA PHE A 60 5.09 16.47 -14.37
C PHE A 60 5.87 17.62 -15.02
N LEU A 61 7.17 17.43 -15.30
CA LEU A 61 7.94 18.42 -16.05
C LEU A 61 7.39 18.59 -17.46
N TYR A 62 7.13 17.51 -18.17
CA TYR A 62 6.54 17.54 -19.51
C TYR A 62 5.16 18.21 -19.52
N LEU A 63 4.29 17.87 -18.56
CA LEU A 63 2.95 18.44 -18.47
C LEU A 63 2.98 19.93 -18.13
N ALA A 64 3.87 20.32 -17.21
CA ALA A 64 4.04 21.73 -16.81
C ALA A 64 4.45 22.61 -17.98
N GLU A 65 5.43 22.16 -18.76
CA GLU A 65 5.92 22.89 -19.94
C GLU A 65 4.86 22.95 -21.05
N LYS A 66 4.21 21.82 -21.34
CA LYS A 66 3.26 21.72 -22.45
C LYS A 66 1.96 22.52 -22.23
N TYR A 67 1.48 22.57 -20.99
CA TYR A 67 0.17 23.17 -20.65
C TYR A 67 0.27 24.46 -19.84
N ASP A 68 1.48 24.98 -19.61
CA ASP A 68 1.73 26.19 -18.81
C ASP A 68 1.08 26.12 -17.40
N VAL A 69 1.23 24.97 -16.74
CA VAL A 69 0.72 24.72 -15.39
C VAL A 69 1.88 24.50 -14.41
N SER A 70 1.72 24.90 -13.17
CA SER A 70 2.80 24.70 -12.19
C SER A 70 2.94 23.21 -11.80
N ILE A 71 4.18 22.79 -11.59
CA ILE A 71 4.51 21.43 -11.10
C ILE A 71 3.83 21.19 -9.75
N ASP A 72 3.81 22.19 -8.87
CA ASP A 72 3.17 22.09 -7.55
C ASP A 72 1.67 21.81 -7.66
N HIS A 73 1.00 22.40 -8.66
CA HIS A 73 -0.42 22.12 -8.93
C HIS A 73 -0.62 20.66 -9.38
N LEU A 74 0.20 20.17 -10.30
CA LEU A 74 0.14 18.77 -10.76
C LEU A 74 0.43 17.77 -9.62
N ILE A 75 1.42 18.07 -8.78
CA ILE A 75 1.73 17.27 -7.60
C ILE A 75 0.58 17.31 -6.59
N PHE A 76 -0.07 18.47 -6.42
CA PHE A 76 -1.24 18.60 -5.56
C PHE A 76 -2.39 17.75 -6.08
N GLN A 77 -2.72 17.81 -7.38
CA GLN A 77 -3.73 16.96 -8.01
C GLN A 77 -3.41 15.47 -7.82
N TYR A 78 -2.17 15.06 -8.11
CA TYR A 78 -1.72 13.68 -7.91
C TYR A 78 -1.94 13.19 -6.49
N ARG A 79 -1.50 13.97 -5.48
CA ARG A 79 -1.57 13.57 -4.06
C ARG A 79 -2.99 13.56 -3.50
N ASN A 80 -3.87 14.42 -4.00
CA ASN A 80 -5.25 14.54 -3.51
C ASN A 80 -6.26 13.72 -4.34
N HIS A 81 -5.81 13.07 -5.39
CA HIS A 81 -6.64 12.23 -6.24
C HIS A 81 -7.36 11.14 -5.45
N PHE A 82 -8.66 10.94 -5.73
CA PHE A 82 -9.40 9.79 -5.25
C PHE A 82 -9.34 8.70 -6.32
N PRO A 83 -8.56 7.60 -6.11
CA PRO A 83 -8.21 6.70 -7.20
C PRO A 83 -9.31 5.69 -7.54
N THR A 84 -9.28 5.22 -8.79
CA THR A 84 -10.05 4.05 -9.24
C THR A 84 -9.13 2.82 -9.16
N ILE A 85 -9.12 2.17 -8.00
CA ILE A 85 -8.27 1.00 -7.70
C ILE A 85 -9.11 -0.11 -7.07
N LYS A 86 -8.60 -1.35 -7.15
CA LYS A 86 -9.26 -2.52 -6.56
C LYS A 86 -8.26 -3.32 -5.73
N PRO A 87 -8.69 -3.92 -4.61
CA PRO A 87 -7.82 -4.79 -3.83
C PRO A 87 -7.49 -6.08 -4.61
N PHE A 88 -6.38 -6.71 -4.24
CA PHE A 88 -6.06 -8.04 -4.76
C PHE A 88 -7.14 -9.07 -4.41
N PRO A 89 -7.28 -10.13 -5.25
CA PRO A 89 -8.19 -11.24 -4.94
C PRO A 89 -7.88 -11.86 -3.57
N GLY A 90 -8.93 -12.10 -2.78
CA GLY A 90 -8.82 -12.67 -1.43
C GLY A 90 -8.64 -11.65 -0.30
N VAL A 91 -8.28 -10.39 -0.60
CA VAL A 91 -8.07 -9.36 0.44
C VAL A 91 -9.35 -9.05 1.20
N LEU A 92 -10.45 -8.76 0.50
CA LEU A 92 -11.71 -8.41 1.16
C LEU A 92 -12.25 -9.56 1.99
N GLU A 93 -12.19 -10.77 1.46
CA GLU A 93 -12.61 -12.01 2.13
C GLU A 93 -11.79 -12.25 3.40
N LEU A 94 -10.46 -12.06 3.31
CA LEU A 94 -9.56 -12.18 4.45
C LEU A 94 -9.92 -11.18 5.55
N LEU A 95 -10.01 -9.87 5.20
CA LEU A 95 -10.31 -8.82 6.17
C LEU A 95 -11.68 -9.03 6.84
N GLN A 96 -12.70 -9.40 6.08
CA GLN A 96 -14.02 -9.74 6.61
C GLN A 96 -13.96 -10.98 7.51
N GLY A 97 -13.18 -11.99 7.13
CA GLY A 97 -12.95 -13.20 7.91
C GLY A 97 -12.30 -12.90 9.27
N ILE A 98 -11.30 -11.99 9.31
CA ILE A 98 -10.67 -11.52 10.55
C ILE A 98 -11.70 -10.85 11.46
N LYS A 99 -12.49 -9.92 10.93
CA LYS A 99 -13.53 -9.20 11.69
C LYS A 99 -14.59 -10.15 12.23
N LYS A 100 -15.05 -11.11 11.45
CA LYS A 100 -16.03 -12.13 11.88
C LYS A 100 -15.54 -12.93 13.08
N ARG A 101 -14.22 -13.14 13.20
CA ARG A 101 -13.57 -13.85 14.33
C ARG A 101 -13.09 -12.92 15.43
N GLN A 102 -13.47 -11.65 15.37
CA GLN A 102 -13.12 -10.63 16.36
C GLN A 102 -11.62 -10.32 16.43
N GLY A 103 -10.85 -10.68 15.42
CA GLY A 103 -9.47 -10.26 15.24
C GLY A 103 -9.36 -8.76 14.92
N LYS A 104 -8.17 -8.23 15.01
CA LYS A 104 -7.84 -6.83 14.74
C LYS A 104 -7.11 -6.67 13.42
N ILE A 105 -7.35 -5.53 12.76
CA ILE A 105 -6.71 -5.17 11.49
C ILE A 105 -5.94 -3.87 11.68
N GLY A 106 -4.64 -3.90 11.37
CA GLY A 106 -3.78 -2.73 11.35
C GLY A 106 -3.26 -2.43 9.94
N ILE A 107 -2.94 -1.17 9.69
CA ILE A 107 -2.20 -0.72 8.50
C ILE A 107 -0.97 0.05 8.96
N VAL A 108 0.19 -0.23 8.34
CA VAL A 108 1.42 0.58 8.48
C VAL A 108 1.91 0.89 7.08
N THR A 109 1.77 2.13 6.64
CA THR A 109 2.10 2.54 5.27
C THR A 109 2.91 3.83 5.24
N ASP A 110 3.87 3.90 4.31
CA ASP A 110 4.62 5.12 4.05
C ASP A 110 3.91 5.97 3.00
N GLY A 111 3.92 7.29 3.20
CA GLY A 111 3.34 8.25 2.25
C GLY A 111 2.57 9.38 2.92
N ARG A 112 1.84 10.14 2.09
CA ARG A 112 1.03 11.28 2.53
C ARG A 112 -0.29 10.83 3.11
N THR A 113 -0.71 11.46 4.19
CA THR A 113 -1.93 11.10 4.92
C THR A 113 -3.17 11.15 4.02
N VAL A 114 -3.31 12.20 3.21
CA VAL A 114 -4.43 12.32 2.28
C VAL A 114 -4.42 11.21 1.23
N THR A 115 -3.26 10.94 0.62
CA THR A 115 -3.10 9.94 -0.44
C THR A 115 -3.44 8.54 0.09
N GLN A 116 -2.81 8.12 1.19
CA GLN A 116 -3.01 6.78 1.73
C GLN A 116 -4.45 6.59 2.25
N SER A 117 -5.04 7.63 2.87
CA SER A 117 -6.46 7.59 3.27
C SER A 117 -7.41 7.44 2.09
N ASN A 118 -7.16 8.15 0.98
CA ASN A 118 -7.96 8.03 -0.24
C ASN A 118 -7.84 6.64 -0.87
N LYS A 119 -6.63 6.06 -0.90
CA LYS A 119 -6.40 4.68 -1.36
C LYS A 119 -7.21 3.68 -0.53
N LEU A 120 -7.12 3.72 0.79
CA LEU A 120 -7.86 2.81 1.70
C LEU A 120 -9.38 2.92 1.55
N LYS A 121 -9.89 4.14 1.35
CA LYS A 121 -11.32 4.38 1.07
C LYS A 121 -11.73 3.84 -0.30
N ALA A 122 -10.93 4.08 -1.33
CA ALA A 122 -11.18 3.62 -2.69
C ALA A 122 -11.17 2.08 -2.80
N LEU A 123 -10.29 1.43 -2.04
CA LEU A 123 -10.26 -0.04 -1.90
C LEU A 123 -11.47 -0.61 -1.13
N GLY A 124 -12.29 0.24 -0.51
CA GLY A 124 -13.45 -0.20 0.27
C GLY A 124 -13.11 -0.85 1.62
N ILE A 125 -11.88 -0.71 2.11
CA ILE A 125 -11.41 -1.39 3.32
C ILE A 125 -11.31 -0.49 4.55
N TRP A 126 -11.46 0.84 4.39
CA TRP A 126 -11.29 1.82 5.47
C TRP A 126 -12.06 1.47 6.76
N ASN A 127 -13.33 1.07 6.62
CA ASN A 127 -14.20 0.76 7.76
C ASN A 127 -13.88 -0.58 8.46
N LEU A 128 -13.00 -1.40 7.90
CA LEU A 128 -12.55 -2.66 8.50
C LEU A 128 -11.31 -2.49 9.36
N ILE A 129 -10.59 -1.36 9.23
CA ILE A 129 -9.30 -1.10 9.88
C ILE A 129 -9.52 -0.62 11.31
N ASP A 130 -8.86 -1.26 12.28
CA ASP A 130 -8.90 -0.87 13.70
C ASP A 130 -7.83 0.18 14.04
N CYS A 131 -6.67 0.14 13.36
CA CYS A 131 -5.58 1.11 13.56
C CYS A 131 -4.83 1.34 12.24
N CYS A 132 -4.56 2.60 11.91
CA CYS A 132 -3.85 2.98 10.69
C CYS A 132 -2.71 3.95 11.04
N ILE A 133 -1.47 3.54 10.76
CA ILE A 133 -0.26 4.35 10.93
C ILE A 133 0.26 4.73 9.55
N ILE A 134 0.20 6.03 9.25
CA ILE A 134 0.71 6.62 8.01
C ILE A 134 1.96 7.42 8.36
N SER A 135 3.07 7.23 7.63
CA SER A 135 4.37 7.81 7.97
C SER A 135 4.36 9.33 8.12
N GLU A 136 3.64 10.06 7.27
CA GLU A 136 3.52 11.53 7.41
C GLU A 136 2.90 11.94 8.74
N SER A 137 1.86 11.25 9.21
CA SER A 137 1.16 11.59 10.45
C SER A 137 1.98 11.38 11.72
N VAL A 138 2.95 10.46 11.66
CA VAL A 138 3.79 10.09 12.81
C VAL A 138 5.24 10.60 12.69
N GLY A 139 5.61 11.15 11.52
CA GLY A 139 6.93 11.71 11.26
C GLY A 139 8.05 10.68 11.12
N THR A 140 7.72 9.42 10.86
CA THR A 140 8.71 8.34 10.68
C THR A 140 8.23 7.33 9.65
N GLU A 141 9.14 6.81 8.82
CA GLU A 141 8.89 5.78 7.81
C GLU A 141 9.36 4.40 8.28
N LYS A 142 8.88 3.34 7.63
CA LYS A 142 9.40 1.98 7.79
C LYS A 142 10.89 1.95 7.39
N PRO A 143 11.75 1.24 8.09
CA PRO A 143 11.49 0.27 9.16
C PRO A 143 11.51 0.84 10.59
N SER A 144 11.18 2.11 10.81
CA SER A 144 11.20 2.71 12.15
C SER A 144 10.36 1.91 13.15
N LYS A 145 10.96 1.55 14.29
CA LYS A 145 10.29 0.83 15.38
C LYS A 145 9.07 1.60 15.93
N ARG A 146 9.08 2.92 15.82
CA ARG A 146 8.00 3.79 16.30
C ARG A 146 6.66 3.42 15.66
N ASN A 147 6.62 3.19 14.35
CA ASN A 147 5.38 2.90 13.61
C ASN A 147 4.71 1.63 14.13
N PHE A 148 5.50 0.56 14.33
CA PHE A 148 5.01 -0.73 14.81
C PHE A 148 4.63 -0.69 16.30
N LYS A 149 5.37 0.06 17.11
CA LYS A 149 5.03 0.27 18.54
C LYS A 149 3.74 1.05 18.74
N LEU A 150 3.37 1.94 17.82
CA LEU A 150 2.08 2.61 17.83
C LEU A 150 0.94 1.61 17.56
N ILE A 151 1.13 0.69 16.61
CA ILE A 151 0.17 -0.42 16.39
C ILE A 151 -0.02 -1.26 17.66
N GLU A 152 1.07 -1.67 18.33
CA GLU A 152 0.97 -2.44 19.58
C GLU A 152 0.21 -1.67 20.68
N LYS A 153 0.50 -0.38 20.82
CA LYS A 153 -0.15 0.49 21.79
C LYS A 153 -1.66 0.61 21.57
N ASP A 154 -2.09 0.69 20.31
CA ASP A 154 -3.48 0.92 19.95
C ASP A 154 -4.29 -0.38 19.91
N LEU A 155 -3.75 -1.45 19.30
CA LEU A 155 -4.48 -2.71 19.14
C LEU A 155 -4.47 -3.59 20.40
N LYS A 156 -3.39 -3.56 21.20
CA LYS A 156 -3.25 -4.23 22.51
C LYS A 156 -3.58 -5.72 22.48
N VAL A 157 -3.06 -6.43 21.49
CA VAL A 157 -3.19 -7.87 21.36
C VAL A 157 -1.86 -8.57 21.65
N SER A 158 -1.86 -9.89 21.81
CA SER A 158 -0.66 -10.67 22.13
C SER A 158 0.02 -11.29 20.91
N LYS A 159 -0.69 -11.41 19.79
CA LYS A 159 -0.19 -12.07 18.58
C LYS A 159 -0.36 -11.17 17.38
N TYR A 160 0.73 -10.94 16.66
CA TYR A 160 0.76 -10.09 15.49
C TYR A 160 1.29 -10.84 14.27
N TYR A 161 0.68 -10.59 13.12
CA TYR A 161 1.18 -10.95 11.80
C TYR A 161 1.39 -9.66 11.00
N TYR A 162 2.48 -9.59 10.26
CA TYR A 162 2.75 -8.48 9.35
C TYR A 162 2.86 -8.98 7.91
N PHE A 163 2.11 -8.34 7.03
CA PHE A 163 2.08 -8.62 5.60
C PHE A 163 2.68 -7.44 4.84
N GLY A 164 3.62 -7.71 3.95
CA GLY A 164 4.27 -6.69 3.13
C GLY A 164 4.87 -7.29 1.88
N ASP A 165 5.39 -6.44 1.00
CA ASP A 165 6.07 -6.83 -0.23
C ASP A 165 7.54 -6.38 -0.25
N ASN A 166 7.90 -5.31 0.47
CA ASN A 166 9.19 -4.66 0.38
C ASN A 166 10.22 -5.23 1.37
N PHE A 167 11.05 -6.17 0.90
CA PHE A 167 12.07 -6.84 1.73
C PHE A 167 13.09 -5.88 2.36
N LYS A 168 13.25 -4.67 1.86
CA LYS A 168 14.20 -3.71 2.43
C LYS A 168 13.72 -3.06 3.72
N LYS A 169 12.41 -2.98 3.92
CA LYS A 169 11.84 -2.19 5.04
C LYS A 169 10.72 -2.86 5.82
N ASP A 170 10.01 -3.83 5.25
CA ASP A 170 8.78 -4.34 5.85
C ASP A 170 9.00 -5.36 6.97
N PHE A 171 10.03 -6.20 6.86
CA PHE A 171 10.15 -7.36 7.75
C PHE A 171 11.15 -7.18 8.89
N ILE A 172 12.05 -6.20 8.82
CA ILE A 172 13.11 -5.96 9.81
C ILE A 172 12.51 -5.73 11.21
N THR A 173 11.65 -4.75 11.33
CA THR A 173 11.10 -4.36 12.63
C THR A 173 10.03 -5.31 13.15
N PRO A 174 9.06 -5.79 12.35
CA PRO A 174 8.13 -6.82 12.81
C PRO A 174 8.84 -8.06 13.35
N ALA A 175 9.82 -8.60 12.62
CA ALA A 175 10.61 -9.75 13.08
C ALA A 175 11.35 -9.45 14.39
N TYR A 176 11.98 -8.28 14.51
CA TYR A 176 12.64 -7.85 15.77
C TYR A 176 11.66 -7.75 16.95
N LEU A 177 10.40 -7.43 16.70
CA LEU A 177 9.34 -7.35 17.71
C LEU A 177 8.70 -8.72 18.02
N GLY A 178 9.12 -9.79 17.35
CA GLY A 178 8.56 -11.13 17.50
C GLY A 178 7.20 -11.32 16.80
N TRP A 179 6.89 -10.49 15.82
CA TRP A 179 5.71 -10.67 14.98
C TRP A 179 5.98 -11.71 13.91
N HIS A 180 4.97 -12.49 13.54
CA HIS A 180 5.04 -13.34 12.36
C HIS A 180 5.04 -12.50 11.08
N THR A 181 5.93 -12.82 10.16
CA THR A 181 6.09 -12.04 8.92
C THR A 181 5.74 -12.86 7.69
N VAL A 182 4.93 -12.26 6.80
CA VAL A 182 4.44 -12.89 5.57
C VAL A 182 4.71 -11.96 4.40
N GLY A 183 5.55 -12.39 3.48
CA GLY A 183 5.88 -11.64 2.27
C GLY A 183 4.95 -11.99 1.11
N LEU A 184 4.41 -10.98 0.44
CA LEU A 184 3.73 -11.14 -0.84
C LEU A 184 4.77 -11.13 -1.96
N ILE A 185 4.75 -12.16 -2.80
CA ILE A 185 5.63 -12.26 -3.96
C ILE A 185 5.14 -11.31 -5.04
N ASP A 186 6.07 -10.51 -5.58
CA ASP A 186 5.83 -9.61 -6.71
C ASP A 186 5.18 -10.36 -7.88
N ASN A 187 4.06 -9.83 -8.35
CA ASN A 187 3.34 -10.34 -9.53
C ASN A 187 3.87 -9.79 -10.86
N GLY A 188 5.01 -9.08 -10.84
CA GLY A 188 5.63 -8.43 -11.99
C GLY A 188 5.14 -7.00 -12.25
N LEU A 189 4.30 -6.45 -11.36
CA LEU A 189 3.72 -5.11 -11.47
C LEU A 189 4.13 -4.17 -10.34
N ASN A 190 4.88 -4.66 -9.34
CA ASN A 190 5.36 -3.82 -8.23
C ASN A 190 6.24 -2.69 -8.77
N ILE A 191 6.07 -1.49 -8.24
CA ILE A 191 6.91 -0.33 -8.60
C ILE A 191 8.33 -0.53 -8.11
N HIS A 192 8.48 -1.13 -6.92
CA HIS A 192 9.78 -1.41 -6.31
C HIS A 192 10.10 -2.91 -6.44
N PRO A 193 11.05 -3.31 -7.29
CA PRO A 193 11.41 -4.71 -7.45
C PRO A 193 12.01 -5.26 -6.15
N ASN A 194 11.63 -6.49 -5.78
CA ASN A 194 12.13 -7.23 -4.62
C ASN A 194 13.55 -7.80 -4.87
N SER A 195 14.49 -6.96 -5.31
CA SER A 195 15.83 -7.37 -5.73
C SER A 195 16.83 -7.63 -4.60
N CYS A 196 16.46 -7.39 -3.33
CA CYS A 196 17.36 -7.48 -2.19
C CYS A 196 16.91 -8.54 -1.19
N TYR A 197 16.90 -9.80 -1.64
CA TYR A 197 16.68 -10.93 -0.75
C TYR A 197 17.94 -11.20 0.06
N ASN A 198 17.89 -11.00 1.37
CA ASN A 198 18.92 -11.48 2.28
C ASN A 198 18.29 -12.08 3.53
N ALA A 199 19.02 -12.95 4.23
CA ALA A 199 18.49 -13.71 5.38
C ALA A 199 17.98 -12.83 6.54
N LEU A 200 18.49 -11.59 6.66
CA LEU A 200 18.10 -10.67 7.74
C LEU A 200 16.78 -9.95 7.45
N ASN A 201 16.41 -9.82 6.17
CA ASN A 201 15.24 -9.06 5.73
C ASN A 201 14.14 -9.96 5.15
N SER A 202 14.33 -11.29 5.21
CA SER A 202 13.36 -12.23 4.66
C SER A 202 12.18 -12.43 5.62
N PRO A 203 10.95 -12.50 5.12
CA PRO A 203 9.81 -12.91 5.92
C PRO A 203 9.88 -14.39 6.29
N GLU A 204 9.19 -14.78 7.35
CA GLU A 204 9.08 -16.21 7.79
C GLU A 204 8.34 -17.06 6.76
N SER A 205 7.37 -16.47 6.05
CA SER A 205 6.55 -17.15 5.05
C SER A 205 6.37 -16.28 3.82
N LEU A 206 6.13 -16.92 2.66
CA LEU A 206 5.84 -16.27 1.39
C LEU A 206 4.50 -16.75 0.85
N ILE A 207 3.72 -15.84 0.29
CA ILE A 207 2.48 -16.12 -0.44
C ILE A 207 2.50 -15.45 -1.82
N ARG A 208 1.78 -16.03 -2.78
CA ARG A 208 1.55 -15.43 -4.11
C ARG A 208 0.21 -14.72 -4.19
N SER A 209 -0.72 -15.08 -3.30
CA SER A 209 -2.07 -14.54 -3.28
C SER A 209 -2.65 -14.65 -1.88
N PHE A 210 -3.53 -13.71 -1.51
CA PHE A 210 -4.29 -13.79 -0.26
C PHE A 210 -5.28 -14.96 -0.22
N ASN A 211 -5.60 -15.57 -1.36
CA ASN A 211 -6.38 -16.82 -1.42
C ASN A 211 -5.65 -18.02 -0.80
N GLU A 212 -4.33 -17.93 -0.57
CA GLU A 212 -3.55 -18.96 0.12
C GLU A 212 -3.70 -18.90 1.65
N ILE A 213 -4.42 -17.89 2.17
CA ILE A 213 -4.61 -17.69 3.61
C ILE A 213 -6.03 -18.12 4.00
N SER A 214 -6.10 -19.04 4.96
CA SER A 214 -7.34 -19.40 5.63
C SER A 214 -7.33 -18.87 7.05
N VAL A 215 -8.39 -18.15 7.45
CA VAL A 215 -8.57 -17.74 8.84
C VAL A 215 -9.47 -18.76 9.55
N VAL A 216 -8.96 -19.38 10.60
CA VAL A 216 -9.60 -20.45 11.35
C VAL A 216 -9.83 -20.06 12.80
#